data_dd96b445d7897264a2300fd33fe849fb
#
_entry.id   dd96b445d7897264a2300fd33fe849fb
#
_cell.length_a   1.000
_cell.length_b   1.000
_cell.length_c   1.000
_cell.angle_alpha   90.00
_cell.angle_beta   90.00
_cell.angle_gamma   90.00
#
_symmetry.space_group_name_H-M   'P 1'
#
loop_
_entity.id
_entity.type
_entity.pdbx_description
1 polymer ?
#
loop_
_entity_poly.entity_id
_entity_poly.type
_entity_poly.pdbx_seq_one_letter_code
_entity_poly.pdbx_strand_id
1 'polypeptide(L)'
;MKKRGAWEMARRKTYASEDGNIQKLVGNHDHASAVRARIINSAKCLLAEEGYSKTTIRKIVEHSGILTGSIYYFFKNKEDIFHAILLELMRDCIRRINLRFQNESPLFIYAAVCQVELKVQADNQIVRDSYKKRYDSIIIF
;
A
#
# COMPACT_ATOMS: atom_id res chain seq x y z
N MET A 1 35.65 46.89 -2.55
CA MET A 1 34.51 46.30 -1.79
C MET A 1 33.30 46.06 -2.70
N LYS A 2 33.29 45.07 -3.59
CA LYS A 2 32.13 44.77 -4.44
C LYS A 2 32.11 43.29 -4.97
N LYS A 3 32.34 42.30 -4.10
CA LYS A 3 32.22 40.87 -4.51
C LYS A 3 31.40 39.98 -3.57
N ARG A 4 30.75 40.54 -2.51
CA ARG A 4 29.91 39.73 -1.58
C ARG A 4 28.49 39.53 -2.05
N GLY A 5 27.95 40.37 -2.91
CA GLY A 5 26.53 40.27 -3.32
C GLY A 5 26.19 39.25 -4.41
N ALA A 6 27.15 38.96 -5.30
CA ALA A 6 26.89 38.10 -6.45
C ALA A 6 26.75 36.60 -6.09
N TRP A 7 27.61 36.12 -5.17
CA TRP A 7 27.53 34.73 -4.70
C TRP A 7 26.36 34.46 -3.76
N GLU A 8 25.92 35.48 -3.01
CA GLU A 8 24.74 35.39 -2.16
C GLU A 8 23.45 35.34 -2.96
N MET A 9 23.36 36.07 -4.09
CA MET A 9 22.25 35.94 -5.04
C MET A 9 22.27 34.60 -5.80
N ALA A 10 23.43 34.09 -6.17
CA ALA A 10 23.57 32.79 -6.80
C ALA A 10 23.15 31.67 -5.84
N ARG A 11 23.53 31.76 -4.55
CA ARG A 11 23.15 30.81 -3.50
C ARG A 11 21.63 30.80 -3.26
N ARG A 12 20.97 31.97 -3.21
CA ARG A 12 19.50 32.06 -3.09
C ARG A 12 18.76 31.47 -4.29
N LYS A 13 19.29 31.61 -5.52
CA LYS A 13 18.71 30.99 -6.71
C LYS A 13 18.82 29.48 -6.72
N THR A 14 19.94 28.91 -6.25
CA THR A 14 20.13 27.45 -6.15
C THR A 14 19.21 26.84 -5.11
N TYR A 15 19.10 27.42 -3.92
CA TYR A 15 18.18 26.94 -2.89
C TYR A 15 16.70 27.03 -3.31
N ALA A 16 16.29 28.13 -3.95
CA ALA A 16 14.91 28.29 -4.45
C ALA A 16 14.55 27.29 -5.57
N SER A 17 15.52 26.86 -6.39
CA SER A 17 15.29 25.84 -7.42
C SER A 17 15.22 24.40 -6.85
N GLU A 18 15.95 24.12 -5.78
CA GLU A 18 15.91 22.82 -5.08
C GLU A 18 14.62 22.64 -4.30
N ASP A 19 14.16 23.67 -3.58
CA ASP A 19 12.89 23.65 -2.84
C ASP A 19 11.68 23.48 -3.77
N GLY A 20 11.69 24.14 -4.93
CA GLY A 20 10.62 23.99 -5.95
C GLY A 20 10.57 22.58 -6.55
N ASN A 21 11.71 21.93 -6.71
CA ASN A 21 11.80 20.56 -7.22
C ASN A 21 11.38 19.54 -6.16
N ILE A 22 11.74 19.74 -4.91
CA ILE A 22 11.34 18.91 -3.77
C ILE A 22 9.82 19.00 -3.56
N GLN A 23 9.21 20.19 -3.56
CA GLN A 23 7.78 20.35 -3.45
C GLN A 23 7.01 19.70 -4.59
N LYS A 24 7.52 19.75 -5.82
CA LYS A 24 6.91 19.09 -6.99
C LYS A 24 7.00 17.56 -6.89
N LEU A 25 8.09 17.02 -6.35
CA LEU A 25 8.26 15.58 -6.09
C LEU A 25 7.34 15.09 -4.97
N VAL A 26 7.22 15.84 -3.87
CA VAL A 26 6.32 15.54 -2.76
C VAL A 26 4.87 15.58 -3.23
N GLY A 27 4.44 16.62 -3.93
CA GLY A 27 3.08 16.73 -4.47
C GLY A 27 2.70 15.60 -5.43
N ASN A 28 3.65 15.14 -6.26
CA ASN A 28 3.43 13.99 -7.16
C ASN A 28 3.30 12.67 -6.39
N HIS A 29 4.09 12.49 -5.35
CA HIS A 29 4.04 11.30 -4.49
C HIS A 29 2.72 11.23 -3.70
N ASP A 30 2.26 12.36 -3.15
CA ASP A 30 1.00 12.44 -2.43
C ASP A 30 -0.19 12.16 -3.34
N HIS A 31 -0.18 12.70 -4.56
CA HIS A 31 -1.21 12.43 -5.56
C HIS A 31 -1.26 10.95 -5.96
N ALA A 32 -0.11 10.34 -6.25
CA ALA A 32 -0.01 8.92 -6.58
C ALA A 32 -0.49 8.03 -5.43
N SER A 33 -0.13 8.37 -4.20
CA SER A 33 -0.58 7.68 -2.98
C SER A 33 -2.11 7.77 -2.81
N ALA A 34 -2.69 8.95 -3.02
CA ALA A 34 -4.14 9.16 -2.95
C ALA A 34 -4.90 8.36 -4.03
N VAL A 35 -4.39 8.34 -5.26
CA VAL A 35 -4.97 7.53 -6.35
C VAL A 35 -4.92 6.04 -6.01
N ARG A 36 -3.78 5.54 -5.54
CA ARG A 36 -3.62 4.15 -5.13
C ARG A 36 -4.59 3.78 -3.99
N ALA A 37 -4.71 4.62 -2.97
CA ALA A 37 -5.64 4.42 -1.85
C ALA A 37 -7.10 4.38 -2.33
N ARG A 38 -7.48 5.23 -3.28
CA ARG A 38 -8.83 5.25 -3.87
C ARG A 38 -9.16 3.96 -4.61
N ILE A 39 -8.22 3.40 -5.37
CA ILE A 39 -8.36 2.09 -6.03
C ILE A 39 -8.60 0.99 -5.00
N ILE A 40 -7.76 0.94 -3.95
CA ILE A 40 -7.86 -0.07 -2.88
C ILE A 40 -9.20 0.04 -2.14
N ASN A 41 -9.65 1.25 -1.79
CA ASN A 41 -10.91 1.45 -1.08
C ASN A 41 -12.11 1.03 -1.93
N SER A 42 -12.12 1.35 -3.23
CA SER A 42 -13.16 0.90 -4.15
C SER A 42 -13.19 -0.62 -4.28
N ALA A 43 -12.03 -1.26 -4.34
CA ALA A 43 -11.94 -2.71 -4.38
C ALA A 43 -12.42 -3.36 -3.07
N LYS A 44 -12.12 -2.75 -1.90
CA LYS A 44 -12.63 -3.23 -0.60
C LYS A 44 -14.16 -3.20 -0.53
N CYS A 45 -14.81 -2.12 -1.01
CA CYS A 45 -16.26 -2.02 -1.06
C CYS A 45 -16.85 -3.13 -1.93
N LEU A 46 -16.38 -3.28 -3.16
CA LEU A 46 -16.87 -4.32 -4.08
C LEU A 46 -16.62 -5.74 -3.56
N LEU A 47 -15.49 -5.98 -2.90
CA LEU A 47 -15.21 -7.28 -2.26
C LEU A 47 -16.18 -7.59 -1.13
N ALA A 48 -16.57 -6.59 -0.35
CA ALA A 48 -17.53 -6.75 0.74
C ALA A 48 -18.96 -6.97 0.21
N GLU A 49 -19.35 -6.29 -0.87
CA GLU A 49 -20.71 -6.34 -1.43
C GLU A 49 -20.96 -7.60 -2.26
N GLU A 50 -20.06 -7.99 -3.12
CA GLU A 50 -20.28 -9.05 -4.11
C GLU A 50 -19.25 -10.19 -4.10
N GLY A 51 -18.22 -10.07 -3.28
CA GLY A 51 -17.15 -11.07 -3.14
C GLY A 51 -16.10 -11.03 -4.24
N TYR A 52 -15.03 -11.80 -4.03
CA TYR A 52 -13.85 -11.79 -4.89
C TYR A 52 -14.13 -12.18 -6.35
N SER A 53 -14.93 -13.24 -6.57
CA SER A 53 -15.18 -13.78 -7.93
C SER A 53 -15.90 -12.77 -8.82
N LYS A 54 -16.81 -11.98 -8.28
CA LYS A 54 -17.60 -10.99 -9.02
C LYS A 54 -16.92 -9.63 -9.15
N THR A 55 -15.93 -9.33 -8.30
CA THR A 55 -15.12 -8.12 -8.39
C THR A 55 -14.18 -8.21 -9.59
N THR A 56 -14.21 -7.21 -10.48
CA THR A 56 -13.38 -7.11 -11.68
C THR A 56 -12.68 -5.77 -11.75
N ILE A 57 -11.57 -5.69 -12.50
CA ILE A 57 -10.87 -4.38 -12.75
C ILE A 57 -11.85 -3.36 -13.34
N ARG A 58 -12.71 -3.77 -14.27
CA ARG A 58 -13.72 -2.89 -14.86
C ARG A 58 -14.64 -2.27 -13.82
N LYS A 59 -15.18 -3.08 -12.91
CA LYS A 59 -16.03 -2.58 -11.81
C LYS A 59 -15.27 -1.65 -10.87
N ILE A 60 -14.01 -1.94 -10.59
CA ILE A 60 -13.16 -1.07 -9.78
C ILE A 60 -12.95 0.28 -10.47
N VAL A 61 -12.72 0.30 -11.79
CA VAL A 61 -12.67 1.52 -12.62
C VAL A 61 -13.96 2.32 -12.48
N GLU A 62 -15.10 1.69 -12.71
CA GLU A 62 -16.43 2.31 -12.66
C GLU A 62 -16.72 2.88 -11.25
N HIS A 63 -16.44 2.10 -10.20
CA HIS A 63 -16.69 2.51 -8.80
C HIS A 63 -15.71 3.60 -8.33
N SER A 64 -14.44 3.51 -8.71
CA SER A 64 -13.42 4.48 -8.29
C SER A 64 -13.44 5.77 -9.09
N GLY A 65 -13.98 5.77 -10.32
CA GLY A 65 -13.90 6.88 -11.27
C GLY A 65 -12.47 7.17 -11.74
N ILE A 66 -11.57 6.19 -11.61
CA ILE A 66 -10.16 6.30 -12.04
C ILE A 66 -10.02 5.64 -13.40
N LEU A 67 -9.27 6.29 -14.30
CA LEU A 67 -9.02 5.75 -15.63
C LEU A 67 -8.33 4.38 -15.59
N THR A 68 -8.73 3.48 -16.48
CA THR A 68 -8.19 2.11 -16.56
C THR A 68 -6.66 2.08 -16.64
N GLY A 69 -6.06 2.97 -17.45
CA GLY A 69 -4.60 3.07 -17.58
C GLY A 69 -3.91 3.43 -16.27
N SER A 70 -4.54 4.26 -15.43
CA SER A 70 -4.01 4.61 -14.11
C SER A 70 -4.06 3.42 -13.14
N ILE A 71 -5.07 2.56 -13.23
CA ILE A 71 -5.11 1.35 -12.40
C ILE A 71 -3.95 0.42 -12.76
N TYR A 72 -3.70 0.18 -14.05
CA TYR A 72 -2.59 -0.69 -14.51
C TYR A 72 -1.20 -0.11 -14.23
N TYR A 73 -1.09 1.19 -13.98
CA TYR A 73 0.16 1.78 -13.49
C TYR A 73 0.50 1.30 -12.08
N PHE A 74 -0.50 1.09 -11.20
CA PHE A 74 -0.31 0.67 -9.81
C PHE A 74 -0.40 -0.83 -9.60
N PHE A 75 -1.23 -1.53 -10.39
CA PHE A 75 -1.57 -2.94 -10.19
C PHE A 75 -1.67 -3.65 -11.53
N LYS A 76 -0.91 -4.73 -11.70
CA LYS A 76 -0.89 -5.50 -12.97
C LYS A 76 -2.20 -6.27 -13.21
N ASN A 77 -2.85 -6.71 -12.15
CA ASN A 77 -4.05 -7.54 -12.21
C ASN A 77 -4.88 -7.36 -10.93
N LYS A 78 -6.03 -8.03 -10.88
CA LYS A 78 -6.93 -8.03 -9.71
C LYS A 78 -6.27 -8.63 -8.47
N GLU A 79 -5.46 -9.64 -8.65
CA GLU A 79 -4.74 -10.33 -7.59
C GLU A 79 -3.77 -9.39 -6.86
N ASP A 80 -3.09 -8.49 -7.57
CA ASP A 80 -2.20 -7.50 -6.96
C ASP A 80 -2.97 -6.51 -6.07
N ILE A 81 -4.17 -6.10 -6.49
CA ILE A 81 -5.05 -5.25 -5.67
C ILE A 81 -5.47 -6.00 -4.42
N PHE A 82 -5.87 -7.26 -4.57
CA PHE A 82 -6.27 -8.09 -3.44
C PHE A 82 -5.11 -8.32 -2.46
N HIS A 83 -3.90 -8.58 -2.96
CA HIS A 83 -2.70 -8.68 -2.12
C HIS A 83 -2.43 -7.39 -1.35
N ALA A 84 -2.58 -6.23 -1.99
CA ALA A 84 -2.41 -4.95 -1.31
C ALA A 84 -3.43 -4.76 -0.17
N ILE A 85 -4.69 -5.13 -0.39
CA ILE A 85 -5.75 -5.13 0.64
C ILE A 85 -5.37 -6.04 1.80
N LEU A 86 -4.94 -7.27 1.50
CA LEU A 86 -4.55 -8.24 2.51
C LEU A 86 -3.38 -7.74 3.36
N LEU A 87 -2.36 -7.15 2.74
CA LEU A 87 -1.22 -6.57 3.44
C LEU A 87 -1.63 -5.41 4.36
N GLU A 88 -2.59 -4.57 3.96
CA GLU A 88 -3.11 -3.51 4.82
C GLU A 88 -3.85 -4.08 6.05
N LEU A 89 -4.70 -5.08 5.84
CA LEU A 89 -5.41 -5.77 6.91
C LEU A 89 -4.43 -6.43 7.90
N MET A 90 -3.41 -7.12 7.40
CA MET A 90 -2.39 -7.74 8.24
C MET A 90 -1.60 -6.72 9.06
N ARG A 91 -1.20 -5.60 8.46
CA ARG A 91 -0.54 -4.50 9.19
C ARG A 91 -1.42 -3.93 10.29
N ASP A 92 -2.71 -3.75 10.01
CA ASP A 92 -3.66 -3.25 11.00
C ASP A 92 -3.86 -4.25 12.16
N CYS A 93 -3.97 -5.54 11.86
CA CYS A 93 -4.02 -6.61 12.87
C CYS A 93 -2.77 -6.59 13.75
N ILE A 94 -1.57 -6.56 13.16
CA ILE A 94 -0.30 -6.52 13.91
C ILE A 94 -0.26 -5.28 14.80
N ARG A 95 -0.64 -4.11 14.28
CA ARG A 95 -0.69 -2.86 15.05
C ARG A 95 -1.64 -2.99 16.24
N ARG A 96 -2.83 -3.54 16.06
CA ARG A 96 -3.82 -3.75 17.14
C ARG A 96 -3.33 -4.73 18.19
N ILE A 97 -2.67 -5.82 17.78
CA ILE A 97 -2.06 -6.79 18.69
C ILE A 97 -0.99 -6.09 19.53
N ASN A 98 -0.06 -5.35 18.91
CA ASN A 98 0.98 -4.62 19.62
C ASN A 98 0.42 -3.59 20.61
N LEU A 99 -0.62 -2.85 20.25
CA LEU A 99 -1.25 -1.89 21.15
C LEU A 99 -1.98 -2.55 22.33
N ARG A 100 -2.61 -3.71 22.09
CA ARG A 100 -3.37 -4.41 23.14
C ARG A 100 -2.44 -5.15 24.11
N PHE A 101 -1.32 -5.66 23.62
CA PHE A 101 -0.40 -6.52 24.36
C PHE A 101 0.99 -5.88 24.52
N GLN A 102 1.05 -4.56 24.61
CA GLN A 102 2.32 -3.79 24.68
C GLN A 102 3.20 -4.14 25.88
N ASN A 103 2.64 -4.73 26.93
CA ASN A 103 3.36 -5.16 28.14
C ASN A 103 3.72 -6.67 28.12
N GLU A 104 3.33 -7.38 27.07
CA GLU A 104 3.62 -8.81 26.94
C GLU A 104 4.98 -9.04 26.29
N SER A 105 5.52 -10.26 26.46
CA SER A 105 6.79 -10.61 25.86
C SER A 105 6.72 -10.60 24.31
N PRO A 106 7.84 -10.29 23.63
CA PRO A 106 7.89 -10.36 22.15
C PRO A 106 7.47 -11.71 21.58
N LEU A 107 7.76 -12.79 22.31
CA LEU A 107 7.38 -14.15 21.92
C LEU A 107 5.86 -14.34 21.97
N PHE A 108 5.19 -13.79 22.98
CA PHE A 108 3.72 -13.81 23.09
C PHE A 108 3.08 -13.04 21.93
N ILE A 109 3.58 -11.84 21.63
CA ILE A 109 3.10 -11.01 20.50
C ILE A 109 3.26 -11.76 19.18
N TYR A 110 4.42 -12.39 18.97
CA TYR A 110 4.68 -13.19 17.76
C TYR A 110 3.70 -14.35 17.64
N ALA A 111 3.48 -15.10 18.71
CA ALA A 111 2.53 -16.21 18.73
C ALA A 111 1.09 -15.76 18.44
N ALA A 112 0.67 -14.60 18.98
CA ALA A 112 -0.63 -14.02 18.71
C ALA A 112 -0.81 -13.63 17.23
N VAL A 113 0.23 -13.04 16.62
CA VAL A 113 0.25 -12.73 15.18
C VAL A 113 0.12 -14.01 14.34
N CYS A 114 0.94 -15.02 14.63
CA CYS A 114 0.88 -16.32 13.93
C CYS A 114 -0.50 -16.98 14.05
N GLN A 115 -1.14 -16.91 15.21
CA GLN A 115 -2.48 -17.46 15.43
C GLN A 115 -3.53 -16.76 14.55
N VAL A 116 -3.47 -15.41 14.44
CA VAL A 116 -4.36 -14.65 13.56
C VAL A 116 -4.13 -15.02 12.09
N GLU A 117 -2.86 -15.11 11.67
CA GLU A 117 -2.52 -15.51 10.29
C GLU A 117 -3.07 -16.89 9.94
N LEU A 118 -2.85 -17.88 10.81
CA LEU A 118 -3.34 -19.25 10.61
C LEU A 118 -4.87 -19.28 10.54
N LYS A 119 -5.55 -18.51 11.40
CA LYS A 119 -7.01 -18.44 11.38
C LYS A 119 -7.52 -17.83 10.08
N VAL A 120 -6.94 -16.73 9.63
CA VAL A 120 -7.32 -16.07 8.35
C VAL A 120 -7.10 -17.01 7.17
N GLN A 121 -6.00 -17.79 7.17
CA GLN A 121 -5.75 -18.80 6.14
C GLN A 121 -6.74 -19.98 6.20
N ALA A 122 -7.11 -20.41 7.41
CA ALA A 122 -8.07 -21.50 7.59
C ALA A 122 -9.47 -21.10 7.08
N ASP A 123 -9.89 -19.87 7.38
CA ASP A 123 -11.24 -19.40 7.08
C ASP A 123 -11.40 -18.87 5.64
N ASN A 124 -10.29 -18.62 4.90
CA ASN A 124 -10.34 -17.99 3.59
C ASN A 124 -9.45 -18.68 2.56
N GLN A 125 -10.07 -19.39 1.60
CA GLN A 125 -9.37 -20.11 0.55
C GLN A 125 -8.49 -19.21 -0.32
N ILE A 126 -8.95 -18.01 -0.66
CA ILE A 126 -8.21 -17.08 -1.54
C ILE A 126 -6.93 -16.61 -0.87
N VAL A 127 -7.00 -16.34 0.45
CA VAL A 127 -5.83 -16.00 1.27
C VAL A 127 -4.85 -17.18 1.26
N ARG A 128 -5.33 -18.39 1.49
CA ARG A 128 -4.55 -19.63 1.48
C ARG A 128 -3.81 -19.85 0.17
N ASP A 129 -4.51 -19.68 -0.96
CA ASP A 129 -3.91 -19.83 -2.30
C ASP A 129 -2.87 -18.74 -2.60
N SER A 130 -3.08 -17.54 -2.11
CA SER A 130 -2.13 -16.43 -2.22
C SER A 130 -0.84 -16.69 -1.43
N TYR A 131 -0.95 -17.24 -0.22
CA TYR A 131 0.20 -17.65 0.58
C TYR A 131 0.95 -18.81 -0.08
N LYS A 132 0.25 -19.83 -0.57
CA LYS A 132 0.85 -20.97 -1.27
C LYS A 132 1.71 -20.52 -2.46
N LYS A 133 1.19 -19.66 -3.34
CA LYS A 133 1.96 -19.11 -4.46
C LYS A 133 3.24 -18.40 -4.02
N ARG A 134 3.21 -17.70 -2.89
CA ARG A 134 4.38 -17.01 -2.35
C ARG A 134 5.42 -17.98 -1.80
N TYR A 135 5.00 -19.01 -1.06
CA TYR A 135 5.92 -20.04 -0.54
C TYR A 135 6.54 -20.85 -1.66
N ASP A 136 5.77 -21.24 -2.67
CA ASP A 136 6.30 -21.96 -3.85
C ASP A 136 7.39 -21.15 -4.57
N SER A 137 7.29 -19.81 -4.58
CA SER A 137 8.33 -18.93 -5.15
C SER A 137 9.58 -18.77 -4.28
N ILE A 138 9.51 -19.08 -2.99
CA ILE A 138 10.64 -18.97 -2.04
C ILE A 138 11.42 -20.29 -1.96
N ILE A 139 10.77 -21.43 -2.16
CA ILE A 139 11.37 -22.77 -2.04
C ILE A 139 12.18 -23.18 -3.30
N ILE A 140 12.15 -22.39 -4.37
CA ILE A 140 12.87 -22.67 -5.63
C ILE A 140 14.33 -22.10 -5.57
N PHE A 141 14.89 -21.79 -4.39
CA PHE A 141 16.32 -21.46 -4.24
C PHE A 141 17.04 -22.47 -3.38
#